data_0c1419c0daff793ba358009f692288a5
#
_entry.id   0c1419c0daff793ba358009f692288a5
#
_cell.length_a   1.000
_cell.length_b   1.000
_cell.length_c   1.000
_cell.angle_alpha   90.00
_cell.angle_beta   90.00
_cell.angle_gamma   90.00
#
_symmetry.space_group_name_H-M   'P 1'
#
loop_
_entity.id
_entity.type
_entity.pdbx_description
1 polymer ?
#
loop_
_entity_poly.entity_id
_entity_poly.type
_entity_poly.pdbx_seq_one_letter_code
_entity_poly.pdbx_strand_id
1 'polypeptide(L)'
;YKMNDLQLHLNDNYIFLEKHLEGKHLSQQEELDYVLKNAKTGFRVETDVVGENGEKLTSDEHYTKEEMQQIIKLAKALHINLVPEIDTPGHALSFVKVRPDLMYKGSLSDYRGKHNVERVAMLDLDNKYEETLAFVKSVYDKLLDGENAPLHGVSTVHIGTDEYYGSRESYRRYVNDMIQYIKGKGYTPRIWGSLSAKPGTTPVDWNGVEVDIWSIGWQRPAAAIAQGAKLSLIHI
;
A
#
# COMPACT_ATOMS: atom_id res chain seq x y z
N TYR A 1 24.16 -4.38 -15.87
CA TYR A 1 22.88 -3.65 -15.79
C TYR A 1 23.13 -2.35 -15.05
N LYS A 2 22.71 -1.20 -15.62
CA LYS A 2 22.67 0.07 -14.88
C LYS A 2 21.32 0.13 -14.18
N MET A 3 21.30 -0.17 -12.89
CA MET A 3 20.13 0.00 -12.03
C MET A 3 20.31 1.31 -11.27
N ASN A 4 19.38 2.24 -11.44
CA ASN A 4 19.40 3.52 -10.72
C ASN A 4 18.48 3.48 -9.49
N ASP A 5 17.37 2.76 -9.57
CA ASP A 5 16.38 2.60 -8.52
C ASP A 5 16.22 1.13 -8.16
N LEU A 6 16.03 0.86 -6.88
CA LEU A 6 15.60 -0.44 -6.35
C LEU A 6 14.35 -0.23 -5.50
N GLN A 7 13.21 -0.72 -5.99
CA GLN A 7 11.96 -0.70 -5.24
C GLN A 7 11.85 -1.93 -4.36
N LEU A 8 11.52 -1.74 -3.09
CA LEU A 8 11.23 -2.79 -2.14
C LEU A 8 9.74 -2.78 -1.81
N HIS A 9 9.03 -3.79 -2.26
CA HIS A 9 7.63 -4.03 -1.93
C HIS A 9 7.52 -4.61 -0.51
N LEU A 10 7.19 -3.77 0.47
CA LEU A 10 7.31 -4.10 1.89
C LEU A 10 6.01 -4.61 2.53
N ASN A 11 4.87 -4.49 1.86
CA ASN A 11 3.64 -5.15 2.30
C ASN A 11 2.80 -5.60 1.11
N ASP A 12 2.08 -6.68 1.33
CA ASP A 12 1.07 -7.19 0.42
C ASP A 12 0.11 -8.12 1.16
N ASN A 13 -0.94 -8.51 0.46
CA ASN A 13 -1.79 -9.60 0.87
C ASN A 13 -1.04 -10.93 0.73
N TYR A 14 -1.05 -11.72 1.79
CA TYR A 14 -0.61 -13.09 1.63
C TYR A 14 -1.65 -13.86 0.82
N ILE A 15 -1.20 -14.61 -0.16
CA ILE A 15 -2.08 -15.49 -0.95
C ILE A 15 -2.64 -16.55 -0.01
N PHE A 16 -3.88 -16.36 0.39
CA PHE A 16 -4.64 -17.37 1.08
C PHE A 16 -5.01 -18.45 0.05
N LEU A 17 -4.40 -19.60 0.19
CA LEU A 17 -4.64 -20.67 -0.77
C LEU A 17 -6.07 -21.20 -0.61
N GLU A 18 -6.85 -21.18 -1.69
CA GLU A 18 -8.22 -21.71 -1.75
C GLU A 18 -8.35 -23.09 -1.11
N LYS A 19 -7.30 -23.93 -1.21
CA LYS A 19 -7.24 -25.24 -0.57
C LYS A 19 -7.45 -25.20 0.96
N HIS A 20 -7.21 -24.08 1.63
CA HIS A 20 -7.46 -23.95 3.07
C HIS A 20 -8.95 -23.84 3.40
N LEU A 21 -9.78 -23.49 2.41
CA LEU A 21 -11.23 -23.45 2.52
C LEU A 21 -11.90 -24.69 1.90
N GLU A 22 -11.13 -25.54 1.22
CA GLU A 22 -11.64 -26.73 0.56
C GLU A 22 -12.33 -27.67 1.56
N GLY A 23 -13.56 -28.06 1.25
CA GLY A 23 -14.38 -28.88 2.15
C GLY A 23 -15.01 -28.14 3.32
N LYS A 24 -14.82 -26.81 3.45
CA LYS A 24 -15.49 -25.99 4.46
C LYS A 24 -16.72 -25.33 3.85
N HIS A 25 -17.88 -25.65 4.38
CA HIS A 25 -19.16 -25.04 3.97
C HIS A 25 -19.44 -23.79 4.83
N LEU A 26 -18.67 -22.73 4.59
CA LEU A 26 -18.75 -21.47 5.35
C LEU A 26 -19.66 -20.47 4.62
N SER A 27 -20.38 -19.65 5.37
CA SER A 27 -20.99 -18.43 4.85
C SER A 27 -19.89 -17.41 4.49
N GLN A 28 -20.24 -16.39 3.72
CA GLN A 28 -19.29 -15.33 3.34
C GLN A 28 -18.62 -14.66 4.56
N GLN A 29 -19.38 -14.43 5.61
CA GLN A 29 -18.83 -13.82 6.83
C GLN A 29 -17.89 -14.78 7.55
N GLU A 30 -18.24 -16.06 7.68
CA GLU A 30 -17.38 -17.06 8.31
C GLU A 30 -16.09 -17.29 7.49
N GLU A 31 -16.15 -17.24 6.16
CA GLU A 31 -14.94 -17.26 5.32
C GLU A 31 -14.05 -16.07 5.59
N LEU A 32 -14.62 -14.86 5.64
CA LEU A 32 -13.88 -13.64 5.93
C LEU A 32 -13.21 -13.72 7.30
N ASP A 33 -13.95 -14.09 8.32
CA ASP A 33 -13.43 -14.23 9.68
C ASP A 33 -12.31 -15.29 9.73
N TYR A 34 -12.47 -16.39 8.98
CA TYR A 34 -11.45 -17.42 8.86
C TYR A 34 -10.19 -16.88 8.17
N VAL A 35 -10.34 -16.13 7.07
CA VAL A 35 -9.21 -15.50 6.35
C VAL A 35 -8.50 -14.51 7.25
N LEU A 36 -9.22 -13.58 7.86
CA LEU A 36 -8.62 -12.59 8.76
C LEU A 36 -7.87 -13.22 9.92
N LYS A 37 -8.39 -14.33 10.46
CA LYS A 37 -7.75 -15.06 11.57
C LYS A 37 -6.50 -15.83 11.15
N ASN A 38 -6.52 -16.46 9.97
CA ASN A 38 -5.52 -17.46 9.60
C ASN A 38 -4.55 -17.00 8.50
N ALA A 39 -4.91 -15.94 7.75
CA ALA A 39 -4.02 -15.42 6.72
C ALA A 39 -2.77 -14.80 7.35
N LYS A 40 -1.61 -15.17 6.84
CA LYS A 40 -0.36 -14.50 7.16
C LYS A 40 -0.29 -13.19 6.38
N THR A 41 0.27 -12.18 6.99
CA THR A 41 0.49 -10.89 6.34
C THR A 41 1.93 -10.73 5.91
N GLY A 42 2.15 -9.85 4.94
CA GLY A 42 3.48 -9.58 4.37
C GLY A 42 3.98 -8.18 4.68
N PHE A 43 3.82 -7.66 5.91
CA PHE A 43 4.43 -6.38 6.29
C PHE A 43 5.87 -6.61 6.75
N ARG A 44 6.83 -6.29 5.87
CA ARG A 44 8.23 -6.75 5.94
C ARG A 44 9.21 -5.72 6.48
N VAL A 45 8.75 -4.75 7.24
CA VAL A 45 9.61 -3.77 7.93
C VAL A 45 9.18 -3.64 9.38
N GLU A 46 10.14 -3.58 10.28
CA GLU A 46 9.88 -3.51 11.71
C GLU A 46 9.12 -2.25 12.12
N THR A 47 8.03 -2.43 12.87
CA THR A 47 7.29 -1.37 13.56
C THR A 47 6.81 -1.84 14.93
N ASP A 48 6.46 -0.90 15.80
CA ASP A 48 5.83 -1.14 17.08
C ASP A 48 4.30 -1.02 17.04
N VAL A 49 3.73 -1.02 15.83
CA VAL A 49 2.28 -0.91 15.64
C VAL A 49 1.59 -2.21 16.01
N VAL A 50 0.72 -2.13 17.03
CA VAL A 50 -0.09 -3.25 17.51
C VAL A 50 -1.53 -2.79 17.63
N GLY A 51 -2.48 -3.60 17.16
CA GLY A 51 -3.91 -3.35 17.30
C GLY A 51 -4.43 -3.60 18.71
N GLU A 52 -5.61 -3.08 19.01
CA GLU A 52 -6.31 -3.36 20.26
C GLU A 52 -6.63 -4.85 20.46
N ASN A 53 -6.70 -5.59 19.35
CA ASN A 53 -6.89 -7.05 19.30
C ASN A 53 -5.58 -7.84 19.53
N GLY A 54 -4.45 -7.16 19.75
CA GLY A 54 -3.14 -7.77 19.94
C GLY A 54 -2.41 -8.17 18.65
N GLU A 55 -3.03 -7.98 17.47
CA GLU A 55 -2.39 -8.24 16.18
C GLU A 55 -1.28 -7.22 15.92
N LYS A 56 -0.13 -7.69 15.45
CA LYS A 56 1.01 -6.86 15.06
C LYS A 56 0.93 -6.51 13.58
N LEU A 57 1.29 -5.27 13.23
CA LEU A 57 1.40 -4.87 11.83
C LEU A 57 2.57 -5.59 11.15
N THR A 58 3.73 -5.61 11.80
CA THR A 58 4.94 -6.29 11.32
C THR A 58 4.73 -7.81 11.31
N SER A 59 5.01 -8.45 10.18
CA SER A 59 4.95 -9.91 10.03
C SER A 59 6.16 -10.60 10.68
N ASP A 60 6.06 -11.92 10.88
CA ASP A 60 7.14 -12.71 11.49
C ASP A 60 8.44 -12.62 10.69
N GLU A 61 8.33 -12.63 9.37
CA GLU A 61 9.46 -12.47 8.45
C GLU A 61 9.54 -11.01 7.98
N HIS A 62 10.47 -10.26 8.52
CA HIS A 62 10.65 -8.83 8.23
C HIS A 62 12.12 -8.43 8.33
N TYR A 63 12.44 -7.30 7.76
CA TYR A 63 13.70 -6.62 8.02
C TYR A 63 13.61 -5.87 9.35
N THR A 64 14.58 -6.11 10.22
CA THR A 64 14.76 -5.26 11.40
C THR A 64 15.12 -3.84 10.97
N LYS A 65 14.96 -2.91 11.87
CA LYS A 65 15.36 -1.51 11.66
C LYS A 65 16.83 -1.38 11.27
N GLU A 66 17.70 -2.11 11.98
CA GLU A 66 19.14 -2.14 11.73
C GLU A 66 19.47 -2.69 10.33
N GLU A 67 18.81 -3.77 9.92
CA GLU A 67 18.97 -4.35 8.58
C GLU A 67 18.52 -3.37 7.49
N MET A 68 17.35 -2.73 7.67
CA MET A 68 16.88 -1.71 6.73
C MET A 68 17.87 -0.53 6.61
N GLN A 69 18.41 -0.05 7.72
CA GLN A 69 19.40 1.01 7.72
C GLN A 69 20.71 0.59 7.02
N GLN A 70 21.12 -0.68 7.16
CA GLN A 70 22.26 -1.22 6.42
C GLN A 70 22.00 -1.28 4.91
N ILE A 71 20.80 -1.73 4.50
CA ILE A 71 20.39 -1.77 3.10
C ILE A 71 20.38 -0.35 2.50
N ILE A 72 19.79 0.62 3.19
CA ILE A 72 19.75 2.02 2.75
C ILE A 72 21.17 2.58 2.60
N LYS A 73 22.04 2.33 3.57
CA LYS A 73 23.43 2.76 3.52
C LYS A 73 24.19 2.14 2.36
N LEU A 74 23.99 0.85 2.11
CA LEU A 74 24.61 0.13 0.98
C LEU A 74 24.12 0.67 -0.36
N ALA A 75 22.81 0.86 -0.51
CA ALA A 75 22.23 1.41 -1.73
C ALA A 75 22.80 2.79 -2.05
N LYS A 76 22.91 3.67 -1.05
CA LYS A 76 23.56 4.99 -1.18
C LYS A 76 25.01 4.89 -1.63
N ALA A 77 25.79 3.98 -1.03
CA ALA A 77 27.19 3.77 -1.40
C ALA A 77 27.36 3.28 -2.84
N LEU A 78 26.36 2.58 -3.36
CA LEU A 78 26.29 2.08 -4.73
C LEU A 78 25.63 3.06 -5.71
N HIS A 79 25.24 4.26 -5.24
CA HIS A 79 24.49 5.25 -6.01
C HIS A 79 23.14 4.70 -6.56
N ILE A 80 22.50 3.83 -5.77
CA ILE A 80 21.17 3.30 -6.05
C ILE A 80 20.17 4.03 -5.16
N ASN A 81 19.10 4.57 -5.75
CA ASN A 81 17.97 5.10 -5.01
C ASN A 81 17.12 3.93 -4.51
N LEU A 82 17.06 3.72 -3.20
CA LEU A 82 16.19 2.74 -2.59
C LEU A 82 14.80 3.35 -2.40
N VAL A 83 13.79 2.71 -2.95
CA VAL A 83 12.39 3.15 -2.92
C VAL A 83 11.58 2.14 -2.12
N PRO A 84 11.36 2.37 -0.82
CA PRO A 84 10.46 1.54 -0.04
C PRO A 84 9.02 1.78 -0.47
N GLU A 85 8.27 0.70 -0.62
CA GLU A 85 6.85 0.71 -0.96
C GLU A 85 6.03 0.17 0.19
N ILE A 86 5.05 0.97 0.62
CA ILE A 86 3.97 0.56 1.53
C ILE A 86 2.66 0.75 0.79
N ASP A 87 2.07 -0.34 0.38
CA ASP A 87 0.90 -0.33 -0.46
C ASP A 87 -0.38 -0.20 0.35
N THR A 88 -1.14 0.83 0.00
CA THR A 88 -2.46 1.17 0.53
C THR A 88 -3.23 1.99 -0.52
N PRO A 89 -4.56 2.01 -0.54
CA PRO A 89 -5.53 1.40 0.39
C PRO A 89 -5.92 -0.04 0.02
N GLY A 90 -5.54 -0.53 -1.16
CA GLY A 90 -5.54 -1.93 -1.54
C GLY A 90 -4.38 -2.68 -0.87
N HIS A 91 -4.26 -3.99 -1.11
CA HIS A 91 -3.14 -4.81 -0.63
C HIS A 91 -2.81 -4.65 0.87
N ALA A 92 -3.82 -4.26 1.66
CA ALA A 92 -3.68 -3.78 3.03
C ALA A 92 -4.10 -4.79 4.11
N LEU A 93 -3.95 -6.11 3.86
CA LEU A 93 -4.38 -7.15 4.80
C LEU A 93 -3.76 -6.98 6.19
N SER A 94 -2.48 -6.61 6.28
CA SER A 94 -1.79 -6.34 7.55
C SER A 94 -2.44 -5.19 8.33
N PHE A 95 -2.83 -4.12 7.63
CA PHE A 95 -3.53 -2.98 8.22
C PHE A 95 -4.92 -3.37 8.72
N VAL A 96 -5.67 -4.14 7.91
CA VAL A 96 -7.02 -4.62 8.26
C VAL A 96 -6.97 -5.58 9.45
N LYS A 97 -5.94 -6.42 9.59
CA LYS A 97 -5.79 -7.29 10.76
C LYS A 97 -5.58 -6.49 12.04
N VAL A 98 -4.80 -5.43 11.99
CA VAL A 98 -4.54 -4.53 13.12
C VAL A 98 -5.77 -3.66 13.44
N ARG A 99 -6.48 -3.19 12.41
CA ARG A 99 -7.65 -2.33 12.50
C ARG A 99 -8.81 -2.89 11.66
N PRO A 100 -9.45 -3.98 12.11
CA PRO A 100 -10.55 -4.61 11.38
C PRO A 100 -11.80 -3.72 11.25
N ASP A 101 -11.93 -2.70 12.08
CA ASP A 101 -12.94 -1.66 11.99
C ASP A 101 -12.78 -0.74 10.76
N LEU A 102 -11.57 -0.68 10.18
CA LEU A 102 -11.25 0.08 8.97
C LEU A 102 -11.32 -0.75 7.68
N MET A 103 -11.77 -2.00 7.75
CA MET A 103 -11.92 -2.84 6.58
C MET A 103 -13.06 -2.35 5.68
N TYR A 104 -12.83 -2.31 4.36
CA TYR A 104 -13.84 -1.99 3.36
C TYR A 104 -14.90 -3.10 3.26
N LYS A 105 -16.12 -2.81 3.70
CA LYS A 105 -17.22 -3.78 3.78
C LYS A 105 -18.05 -3.89 2.49
N GLY A 106 -17.96 -2.91 1.60
CA GLY A 106 -18.73 -2.91 0.35
C GLY A 106 -18.35 -4.01 -0.63
N SER A 107 -17.14 -4.56 -0.50
CA SER A 107 -16.67 -5.64 -1.36
C SER A 107 -17.21 -7.03 -1.01
N LEU A 108 -17.87 -7.21 0.13
CA LEU A 108 -18.49 -8.50 0.49
C LEU A 108 -19.60 -8.90 -0.47
N SER A 109 -20.34 -7.93 -1.05
CA SER A 109 -21.37 -8.20 -2.07
C SER A 109 -20.76 -8.60 -3.42
N ASP A 110 -19.51 -8.21 -3.68
CA ASP A 110 -18.77 -8.52 -4.90
C ASP A 110 -17.88 -9.78 -4.74
N TYR A 111 -17.89 -10.39 -3.56
CA TYR A 111 -17.21 -11.64 -3.25
C TYR A 111 -17.91 -12.79 -3.98
N ARG A 112 -17.74 -12.82 -5.30
CA ARG A 112 -18.33 -13.82 -6.16
C ARG A 112 -17.49 -15.08 -6.17
N GLY A 113 -17.70 -15.96 -5.18
CA GLY A 113 -17.40 -17.40 -5.28
C GLY A 113 -15.96 -17.83 -5.62
N LYS A 114 -15.03 -16.91 -5.72
CA LYS A 114 -13.60 -17.14 -5.79
C LYS A 114 -12.98 -16.25 -4.75
N HIS A 115 -12.42 -16.86 -3.75
CA HIS A 115 -11.79 -16.33 -2.56
C HIS A 115 -10.82 -15.18 -2.88
N ASN A 116 -11.35 -14.02 -3.24
CA ASN A 116 -10.55 -12.88 -3.62
C ASN A 116 -10.22 -12.08 -2.36
N VAL A 117 -9.18 -12.53 -1.65
CA VAL A 117 -8.62 -11.87 -0.48
C VAL A 117 -8.29 -10.40 -0.78
N GLU A 118 -7.90 -10.09 -2.02
CA GLU A 118 -7.58 -8.73 -2.47
C GLU A 118 -8.73 -7.75 -2.22
N ARG A 119 -9.99 -8.20 -2.39
CA ARG A 119 -11.16 -7.33 -2.21
C ARG A 119 -11.55 -7.10 -0.76
N VAL A 120 -11.16 -7.98 0.15
CA VAL A 120 -11.45 -7.85 1.58
C VAL A 120 -10.29 -7.24 2.35
N ALA A 121 -9.12 -7.23 1.77
CA ALA A 121 -7.91 -6.65 2.34
C ALA A 121 -7.72 -5.18 1.94
N MET A 122 -8.80 -4.43 1.85
CA MET A 122 -8.80 -3.00 1.52
C MET A 122 -9.26 -2.17 2.72
N LEU A 123 -8.69 -0.99 2.82
CA LEU A 123 -9.10 0.01 3.81
C LEU A 123 -10.34 0.78 3.33
N ASP A 124 -11.26 1.09 4.24
CA ASP A 124 -12.51 1.78 3.92
C ASP A 124 -12.28 3.29 3.78
N LEU A 125 -12.25 3.76 2.54
CA LEU A 125 -12.20 5.18 2.22
C LEU A 125 -13.61 5.80 2.05
N ASP A 126 -14.65 4.99 1.98
CA ASP A 126 -15.98 5.48 1.68
C ASP A 126 -16.75 5.89 2.95
N ASN A 127 -16.59 5.12 4.03
CA ASN A 127 -17.30 5.34 5.29
C ASN A 127 -16.39 5.72 6.45
N LYS A 128 -15.07 5.45 6.34
CA LYS A 128 -14.06 5.62 7.39
C LYS A 128 -12.84 6.41 6.93
N TYR A 129 -13.06 7.41 6.08
CA TYR A 129 -11.98 8.13 5.40
C TYR A 129 -10.95 8.73 6.36
N GLU A 130 -11.42 9.54 7.31
CA GLU A 130 -10.52 10.29 8.20
C GLU A 130 -9.75 9.36 9.15
N GLU A 131 -10.43 8.35 9.69
CA GLU A 131 -9.80 7.36 10.57
C GLU A 131 -8.79 6.50 9.79
N THR A 132 -9.12 6.10 8.57
CA THR A 132 -8.24 5.36 7.68
C THR A 132 -7.00 6.18 7.35
N LEU A 133 -7.18 7.41 6.89
CA LEU A 133 -6.07 8.29 6.53
C LEU A 133 -5.16 8.57 7.72
N ALA A 134 -5.74 8.84 8.90
CA ALA A 134 -4.99 9.08 10.12
C ALA A 134 -4.16 7.86 10.53
N PHE A 135 -4.75 6.66 10.44
CA PHE A 135 -4.04 5.42 10.77
C PHE A 135 -2.88 5.16 9.81
N VAL A 136 -3.12 5.26 8.51
CA VAL A 136 -2.05 5.07 7.51
C VAL A 136 -0.92 6.07 7.73
N LYS A 137 -1.23 7.36 7.92
CA LYS A 137 -0.22 8.40 8.23
C LYS A 137 0.57 8.08 9.49
N SER A 138 -0.08 7.57 10.54
CA SER A 138 0.61 7.21 11.78
C SER A 138 1.62 6.06 11.59
N VAL A 139 1.35 5.15 10.68
CA VAL A 139 2.32 4.10 10.30
C VAL A 139 3.51 4.71 9.56
N TYR A 140 3.27 5.61 8.60
CA TYR A 140 4.35 6.31 7.91
C TYR A 140 5.19 7.19 8.85
N ASP A 141 4.58 7.82 9.86
CA ASP A 141 5.31 8.58 10.87
C ASP A 141 6.34 7.70 11.59
N LYS A 142 5.94 6.48 11.98
CA LYS A 142 6.84 5.52 12.63
C LYS A 142 7.95 5.01 11.72
N LEU A 143 7.70 4.92 10.42
CA LEU A 143 8.67 4.43 9.44
C LEU A 143 9.65 5.50 8.98
N LEU A 144 9.26 6.77 8.98
CA LEU A 144 10.00 7.86 8.34
C LEU A 144 10.57 8.90 9.31
N ASP A 145 9.91 9.12 10.47
CA ASP A 145 10.24 10.24 11.34
C ASP A 145 11.35 9.91 12.33
N GLY A 146 12.32 10.80 12.39
CA GLY A 146 13.47 10.70 13.30
C GLY A 146 14.64 9.90 12.73
N GLU A 147 15.82 10.18 13.27
CA GLU A 147 17.09 9.55 12.83
C GLU A 147 17.12 8.04 13.02
N ASN A 148 16.28 7.56 13.92
CA ASN A 148 16.16 6.15 14.25
C ASN A 148 15.00 5.43 13.51
N ALA A 149 14.28 6.07 12.62
CA ALA A 149 13.22 5.41 11.87
C ALA A 149 13.77 4.37 10.89
N PRO A 150 13.06 3.23 10.66
CA PRO A 150 13.55 2.18 9.78
C PRO A 150 13.89 2.63 8.36
N LEU A 151 13.11 3.57 7.82
CA LEU A 151 13.28 4.10 6.46
C LEU A 151 13.95 5.48 6.42
N HIS A 152 14.57 5.90 7.54
CA HIS A 152 15.29 7.16 7.57
C HIS A 152 16.37 7.23 6.50
N GLY A 153 16.40 8.34 5.77
CA GLY A 153 17.43 8.62 4.77
C GLY A 153 17.13 8.17 3.34
N VAL A 154 15.97 7.60 3.05
CA VAL A 154 15.48 7.44 1.65
C VAL A 154 15.10 8.82 1.08
N SER A 155 15.00 8.93 -0.24
CA SER A 155 14.58 10.18 -0.91
C SER A 155 13.20 10.05 -1.56
N THR A 156 12.83 8.85 -1.95
CA THR A 156 11.56 8.54 -2.60
C THR A 156 10.82 7.51 -1.76
N VAL A 157 9.52 7.68 -1.62
CA VAL A 157 8.63 6.75 -0.92
C VAL A 157 7.49 6.37 -1.85
N HIS A 158 7.33 5.08 -2.10
CA HIS A 158 6.22 4.57 -2.90
C HIS A 158 5.04 4.25 -1.98
N ILE A 159 3.89 4.84 -2.28
CA ILE A 159 2.68 4.75 -1.45
C ILE A 159 1.65 3.73 -1.97
N GLY A 160 2.04 2.90 -2.94
CA GLY A 160 1.16 1.93 -3.56
C GLY A 160 0.10 2.58 -4.43
N THR A 161 -1.16 2.37 -4.10
CA THR A 161 -2.37 2.99 -4.69
C THR A 161 -2.97 2.25 -5.88
N ASP A 162 -2.62 0.99 -6.10
CA ASP A 162 -3.28 0.19 -7.12
C ASP A 162 -4.52 -0.56 -6.57
N GLU A 163 -5.24 -1.15 -7.47
CA GLU A 163 -6.32 -2.13 -7.31
C GLU A 163 -7.37 -1.84 -6.22
N TYR A 164 -7.65 -0.56 -5.91
CA TYR A 164 -8.74 -0.20 -5.01
C TYR A 164 -10.10 -0.26 -5.72
N TYR A 165 -11.07 -0.94 -5.13
CA TYR A 165 -12.39 -1.19 -5.74
C TYR A 165 -13.53 -0.35 -5.16
N GLY A 166 -13.29 0.53 -4.20
CA GLY A 166 -14.28 1.46 -3.66
C GLY A 166 -14.55 2.68 -4.56
N SER A 167 -15.17 3.70 -3.99
CA SER A 167 -15.52 4.94 -4.68
C SER A 167 -14.32 5.61 -5.36
N ARG A 168 -14.53 6.05 -6.59
CA ARG A 168 -13.51 6.75 -7.38
C ARG A 168 -13.11 8.09 -6.75
N GLU A 169 -14.07 8.81 -6.20
CA GLU A 169 -13.80 10.13 -5.60
C GLU A 169 -13.05 10.00 -4.27
N SER A 170 -13.46 9.07 -3.40
CA SER A 170 -12.73 8.78 -2.16
C SER A 170 -11.31 8.31 -2.43
N TYR A 171 -11.12 7.45 -3.45
CA TYR A 171 -9.80 7.00 -3.89
C TYR A 171 -8.93 8.16 -4.39
N ARG A 172 -9.47 9.03 -5.27
CA ARG A 172 -8.73 10.19 -5.78
C ARG A 172 -8.33 11.15 -4.67
N ARG A 173 -9.25 11.39 -3.72
CA ARG A 173 -8.96 12.18 -2.53
C ARG A 173 -7.80 11.58 -1.73
N TYR A 174 -7.84 10.28 -1.48
CA TYR A 174 -6.81 9.57 -0.75
C TYR A 174 -5.44 9.66 -1.43
N VAL A 175 -5.38 9.40 -2.73
CA VAL A 175 -4.13 9.51 -3.50
C VAL A 175 -3.56 10.91 -3.37
N ASN A 176 -4.39 11.95 -3.53
CA ASN A 176 -3.93 13.33 -3.38
C ASN A 176 -3.43 13.62 -1.96
N ASP A 177 -4.20 13.25 -0.94
CA ASP A 177 -3.88 13.53 0.47
C ASP A 177 -2.58 12.82 0.90
N MET A 178 -2.34 11.59 0.41
CA MET A 178 -1.10 10.88 0.66
C MET A 178 0.09 11.49 -0.11
N ILE A 179 -0.10 11.90 -1.36
CA ILE A 179 0.91 12.64 -2.12
C ILE A 179 1.33 13.90 -1.36
N GLN A 180 0.37 14.71 -0.91
CA GLN A 180 0.67 15.94 -0.17
C GLN A 180 1.36 15.66 1.17
N TYR A 181 0.94 14.60 1.85
CA TYR A 181 1.54 14.18 3.11
C TYR A 181 3.02 13.79 2.94
N ILE A 182 3.34 12.97 1.95
CA ILE A 182 4.72 12.54 1.66
C ILE A 182 5.59 13.73 1.22
N LYS A 183 5.05 14.61 0.35
CA LYS A 183 5.74 15.88 -0.02
C LYS A 183 5.98 16.76 1.21
N GLY A 184 5.00 16.88 2.09
CA GLY A 184 5.11 17.66 3.33
C GLY A 184 6.20 17.17 4.28
N LYS A 185 6.55 15.88 4.20
CA LYS A 185 7.69 15.29 4.91
C LYS A 185 9.03 15.44 4.18
N GLY A 186 9.05 16.02 2.99
CA GLY A 186 10.27 16.27 2.20
C GLY A 186 10.68 15.10 1.29
N TYR A 187 9.82 14.10 1.11
CA TYR A 187 10.08 12.97 0.21
C TYR A 187 9.43 13.15 -1.15
N THR A 188 9.99 12.49 -2.17
CA THR A 188 9.34 12.35 -3.48
C THR A 188 8.31 11.22 -3.40
N PRO A 189 7.01 11.48 -3.64
CA PRO A 189 6.02 10.41 -3.69
C PRO A 189 6.12 9.66 -5.01
N ARG A 190 6.05 8.32 -4.93
CA ARG A 190 5.87 7.43 -6.08
C ARG A 190 4.58 6.63 -5.89
N ILE A 191 3.86 6.35 -6.98
CA ILE A 191 2.58 5.65 -6.97
C ILE A 191 2.51 4.62 -8.09
N TRP A 192 1.71 3.57 -7.89
CA TRP A 192 1.21 2.76 -8.98
C TRP A 192 0.21 3.55 -9.82
N GLY A 193 0.37 3.53 -11.13
CA GLY A 193 -0.53 4.21 -12.03
C GLY A 193 -1.91 3.56 -12.10
N SER A 194 -2.94 4.22 -11.55
CA SER A 194 -4.32 3.71 -11.51
C SER A 194 -5.39 4.75 -11.82
N LEU A 195 -5.03 6.02 -11.93
CA LEU A 195 -6.02 7.11 -12.02
C LEU A 195 -6.74 7.21 -13.38
N SER A 196 -6.21 6.60 -14.45
CA SER A 196 -6.96 6.51 -15.71
C SER A 196 -8.14 5.55 -15.64
N ALA A 197 -8.02 4.49 -14.82
CA ALA A 197 -9.13 3.57 -14.52
C ALA A 197 -10.10 4.14 -13.46
N LYS A 198 -9.72 5.22 -12.79
CA LYS A 198 -10.49 5.89 -11.74
C LYS A 198 -10.82 7.34 -12.13
N PRO A 199 -11.56 7.55 -13.24
CA PRO A 199 -11.98 8.89 -13.63
C PRO A 199 -12.88 9.51 -12.56
N GLY A 200 -12.73 10.81 -12.33
CA GLY A 200 -13.50 11.54 -11.32
C GLY A 200 -13.19 13.04 -11.37
N THR A 201 -13.86 13.80 -10.52
CA THR A 201 -13.76 15.26 -10.43
C THR A 201 -12.79 15.74 -9.35
N THR A 202 -12.54 14.93 -8.33
CA THR A 202 -11.56 15.25 -7.29
C THR A 202 -10.16 15.41 -7.90
N PRO A 203 -9.54 16.59 -7.78
CA PRO A 203 -8.23 16.85 -8.37
C PRO A 203 -7.14 16.05 -7.67
N VAL A 204 -6.10 15.69 -8.42
CA VAL A 204 -4.87 15.10 -7.88
C VAL A 204 -3.69 15.94 -8.38
N ASP A 205 -2.85 16.40 -7.47
CA ASP A 205 -1.64 17.16 -7.80
C ASP A 205 -0.51 16.19 -8.20
N TRP A 206 -0.25 16.13 -9.50
CA TRP A 206 0.77 15.29 -10.10
C TRP A 206 2.17 15.91 -10.12
N ASN A 207 2.29 17.17 -9.76
CA ASN A 207 3.57 17.86 -9.83
C ASN A 207 4.60 17.23 -8.90
N GLY A 208 5.72 16.78 -9.44
CA GLY A 208 6.79 16.11 -8.68
C GLY A 208 6.45 14.69 -8.19
N VAL A 209 5.38 14.09 -8.72
CA VAL A 209 5.02 12.68 -8.46
C VAL A 209 5.69 11.78 -9.50
N GLU A 210 6.25 10.68 -9.06
CA GLU A 210 6.71 9.60 -9.91
C GLU A 210 5.61 8.54 -10.03
N VAL A 211 5.39 8.04 -11.25
CA VAL A 211 4.31 7.09 -11.53
C VAL A 211 4.86 5.86 -12.22
N ASP A 212 4.69 4.72 -11.60
CA ASP A 212 5.02 3.42 -12.18
C ASP A 212 3.86 2.92 -13.03
N ILE A 213 4.11 2.74 -14.32
CA ILE A 213 3.11 2.23 -15.26
C ILE A 213 3.23 0.71 -15.35
N TRP A 214 2.39 0.03 -14.63
CA TRP A 214 2.31 -1.43 -14.59
C TRP A 214 1.25 -2.00 -15.56
N SER A 215 0.24 -1.19 -15.90
CA SER A 215 -0.81 -1.56 -16.83
C SER A 215 -1.36 -0.33 -17.55
N ILE A 216 -1.37 -0.37 -18.89
CA ILE A 216 -1.95 0.71 -19.71
C ILE A 216 -3.48 0.82 -19.53
N GLY A 217 -4.14 -0.25 -19.09
CA GLY A 217 -5.56 -0.25 -18.76
C GLY A 217 -5.86 0.53 -17.47
N TRP A 218 -4.94 0.53 -16.52
CA TRP A 218 -5.07 1.24 -15.26
C TRP A 218 -4.57 2.69 -15.37
N GLN A 219 -3.43 2.91 -16.06
CA GLN A 219 -2.87 4.25 -16.25
C GLN A 219 -2.32 4.44 -17.66
N ARG A 220 -2.84 5.40 -18.38
CA ARG A 220 -2.33 5.81 -19.68
C ARG A 220 -1.09 6.70 -19.49
N PRO A 221 0.08 6.34 -20.05
CA PRO A 221 1.31 7.12 -19.88
C PRO A 221 1.15 8.58 -20.32
N ALA A 222 0.57 8.81 -21.50
CA ALA A 222 0.34 10.15 -22.03
C ALA A 222 -0.54 11.02 -21.10
N ALA A 223 -1.52 10.42 -20.43
CA ALA A 223 -2.37 11.14 -19.48
C ALA A 223 -1.62 11.55 -18.20
N ALA A 224 -0.71 10.72 -17.71
CA ALA A 224 0.13 11.03 -16.56
C ALA A 224 1.12 12.17 -16.90
N ILE A 225 1.80 12.07 -18.05
CA ILE A 225 2.74 13.11 -18.54
C ILE A 225 2.03 14.45 -18.71
N ALA A 226 0.85 14.44 -19.34
CA ALA A 226 0.07 15.67 -19.58
C ALA A 226 -0.35 16.38 -18.27
N GLN A 227 -0.36 15.68 -17.15
CA GLN A 227 -0.66 16.20 -15.83
C GLN A 227 0.59 16.57 -15.02
N GLY A 228 1.78 16.40 -15.57
CA GLY A 228 3.05 16.78 -14.94
C GLY A 228 3.75 15.68 -14.14
N ALA A 229 3.28 14.43 -14.21
CA ALA A 229 3.94 13.32 -13.57
C ALA A 229 5.27 12.95 -14.27
N LYS A 230 6.23 12.45 -13.49
CA LYS A 230 7.40 11.77 -14.02
C LYS A 230 7.09 10.28 -14.15
N LEU A 231 7.39 9.69 -15.31
CA LEU A 231 7.16 8.26 -15.48
C LEU A 231 8.37 7.46 -15.04
N SER A 232 8.11 6.44 -14.26
CA SER A 232 8.97 5.28 -14.10
C SER A 232 8.34 4.14 -14.89
N LEU A 233 9.08 3.54 -15.79
CA LEU A 233 8.60 2.41 -16.60
C LEU A 233 9.12 1.13 -15.96
N ILE A 234 8.21 0.31 -15.48
CA ILE A 234 8.56 -1.06 -15.11
C ILE A 234 8.63 -1.87 -16.39
N HIS A 235 9.81 -2.39 -16.69
CA HIS A 235 9.98 -3.41 -17.71
C HIS A 235 9.54 -4.75 -17.10
N ILE A 236 8.33 -5.16 -17.43
CA ILE A 236 7.85 -6.51 -17.17
C ILE A 236 8.35 -7.45 -18.25
#